data_e48b3d4583fc3685817f6d58dbc028b4
#
_entry.id   e48b3d4583fc3685817f6d58dbc028b4
#
_cell.length_a   1.000
_cell.length_b   1.000
_cell.length_c   1.000
_cell.angle_alpha   90.00
_cell.angle_beta   90.00
_cell.angle_gamma   90.00
#
_symmetry.space_group_name_H-M   'P 1'
#
loop_
_entity.id
_entity.type
_entity.pdbx_description
1 polymer ?
#
loop_
_entity_poly.entity_id
_entity_poly.type
_entity_poly.pdbx_seq_one_letter_code
_entity_poly.pdbx_strand_id
1 'polypeptide(L)'
;MFGSEIKSFVEHPHFKRELNERALEGYLSFQYSPGYETFFKNVYKLPPAHYFFYKDGKMDMQRYWIPEFNAEEDKPLEYWVDEIEKTFDDSVNAHKIADVEVGSFLSSGVDSSYVACSADVDKTFTVGFDNGEKYNEISYAKELSELIPVKNYSKTITPEEFWGNFGKIQYHMDEPLADPSAVALYFVCNTCLLYTSPSPRD
;
A
#
# COMPACT_ATOMS: atom_id res chain seq x y z
N MET A 1 11.04 10.61 -21.08
CA MET A 1 9.67 10.09 -20.84
C MET A 1 9.40 10.15 -19.35
N PHE A 2 8.17 10.25 -18.96
CA PHE A 2 7.70 10.11 -17.58
C PHE A 2 6.36 9.36 -17.60
N GLY A 3 6.04 8.67 -16.52
CA GLY A 3 4.82 7.90 -16.37
C GLY A 3 4.64 7.47 -14.92
N SER A 4 3.45 7.06 -14.55
CA SER A 4 3.11 6.62 -13.19
C SER A 4 3.68 5.24 -12.86
N GLU A 5 3.94 4.42 -13.88
CA GLU A 5 4.43 3.06 -13.75
C GLU A 5 5.54 2.78 -14.79
N ILE A 6 6.58 2.03 -14.39
CA ILE A 6 7.72 1.72 -15.26
C ILE A 6 7.28 0.91 -16.47
N LYS A 7 6.31 0.01 -16.30
CA LYS A 7 5.78 -0.82 -17.39
C LYS A 7 5.23 0.00 -18.56
N SER A 8 4.80 1.24 -18.34
CA SER A 8 4.36 2.15 -19.40
C SER A 8 5.47 2.50 -20.42
N PHE A 9 6.74 2.36 -20.04
CA PHE A 9 7.88 2.60 -20.92
C PHE A 9 8.31 1.38 -21.72
N VAL A 10 7.99 0.18 -21.23
CA VAL A 10 8.53 -1.10 -21.73
C VAL A 10 8.17 -1.33 -23.21
N GLU A 11 7.02 -0.86 -23.65
CA GLU A 11 6.55 -0.97 -25.04
C GLU A 11 7.06 0.18 -25.95
N HIS A 12 7.79 1.13 -25.39
CA HIS A 12 8.33 2.24 -26.20
C HIS A 12 9.53 1.77 -27.02
N PRO A 13 9.61 2.05 -28.36
CA PRO A 13 10.63 1.48 -29.23
C PRO A 13 12.08 1.86 -28.88
N HIS A 14 12.28 2.94 -28.15
CA HIS A 14 13.60 3.36 -27.67
C HIS A 14 13.91 2.90 -26.23
N PHE A 15 13.00 2.18 -25.58
CA PHE A 15 13.24 1.66 -24.24
C PHE A 15 14.19 0.45 -24.30
N LYS A 16 15.24 0.50 -23.50
CA LYS A 16 16.19 -0.62 -23.37
C LYS A 16 16.00 -1.32 -22.03
N ARG A 17 15.72 -2.60 -22.07
CA ARG A 17 15.59 -3.45 -20.88
C ARG A 17 16.98 -3.87 -20.40
N GLU A 18 17.71 -2.94 -19.81
CA GLU A 18 19.04 -3.19 -19.23
C GLU A 18 18.93 -3.17 -17.70
N LEU A 19 19.46 -4.22 -17.05
CA LEU A 19 19.49 -4.30 -15.58
C LEU A 19 20.44 -3.25 -15.01
N ASN A 20 19.96 -2.55 -13.97
CA ASN A 20 20.78 -1.69 -13.14
C ASN A 20 21.34 -2.52 -11.97
N GLU A 21 22.59 -2.97 -12.08
CA GLU A 21 23.25 -3.80 -11.06
C GLU A 21 23.35 -3.10 -9.70
N ARG A 22 23.50 -1.78 -9.70
CA ARG A 22 23.58 -1.00 -8.46
C ARG A 22 22.25 -1.02 -7.68
N ALA A 23 21.12 -0.97 -8.37
CA ALA A 23 19.82 -1.14 -7.73
C ALA A 23 19.63 -2.55 -7.18
N LEU A 24 20.16 -3.57 -7.88
CA LEU A 24 20.16 -4.94 -7.40
C LEU A 24 20.94 -5.12 -6.10
N GLU A 25 22.12 -4.51 -5.98
CA GLU A 25 22.92 -4.54 -4.73
C GLU A 25 22.13 -3.96 -3.55
N GLY A 26 21.48 -2.81 -3.77
CA GLY A 26 20.61 -2.20 -2.76
C GLY A 26 19.44 -3.10 -2.38
N TYR A 27 18.79 -3.70 -3.36
CA TYR A 27 17.67 -4.63 -3.13
C TYR A 27 18.09 -5.86 -2.31
N LEU A 28 19.22 -6.48 -2.60
CA LEU A 28 19.72 -7.63 -1.84
C LEU A 28 20.02 -7.31 -0.37
N SER A 29 20.29 -6.04 -0.07
CA SER A 29 20.54 -5.58 1.30
C SER A 29 19.29 -5.14 2.03
N PHE A 30 18.38 -4.46 1.35
CA PHE A 30 17.23 -3.78 1.95
C PHE A 30 15.86 -4.33 1.53
N GLN A 31 15.81 -5.32 0.64
CA GLN A 31 14.58 -5.89 0.07
C GLN A 31 13.78 -4.92 -0.84
N TYR A 32 14.30 -3.75 -1.10
CA TYR A 32 13.79 -2.77 -2.07
C TYR A 32 14.95 -1.97 -2.65
N SER A 33 14.73 -1.28 -3.78
CA SER A 33 15.73 -0.38 -4.34
C SER A 33 15.72 0.96 -3.58
N PRO A 34 16.72 1.23 -2.72
CA PRO A 34 16.80 2.50 -2.02
C PRO A 34 17.21 3.63 -2.97
N GLY A 35 16.75 4.86 -2.69
CA GLY A 35 17.08 6.02 -3.50
C GLY A 35 16.21 6.17 -4.74
N TYR A 36 16.76 6.77 -5.79
CA TYR A 36 16.02 7.19 -6.98
C TYR A 36 16.18 6.25 -8.17
N GLU A 37 17.14 5.37 -8.12
CA GLU A 37 17.42 4.41 -9.17
C GLU A 37 16.40 3.28 -9.15
N THR A 38 16.04 2.78 -10.32
CA THR A 38 15.21 1.59 -10.48
C THR A 38 16.03 0.40 -10.97
N PHE A 39 15.42 -0.77 -11.05
CA PHE A 39 16.01 -1.95 -11.66
C PHE A 39 16.31 -1.80 -13.16
N PHE A 40 15.72 -0.81 -13.81
CA PHE A 40 16.02 -0.48 -15.18
C PHE A 40 17.04 0.64 -15.25
N LYS A 41 18.13 0.41 -15.99
CA LYS A 41 19.19 1.40 -16.20
C LYS A 41 18.62 2.66 -16.87
N ASN A 42 18.99 3.83 -16.37
CA ASN A 42 18.50 5.14 -16.82
C ASN A 42 16.99 5.39 -16.61
N VAL A 43 16.36 4.63 -15.72
CA VAL A 43 15.00 4.90 -15.23
C VAL A 43 15.08 5.29 -13.77
N TYR A 44 14.49 6.42 -13.42
CA TYR A 44 14.58 7.01 -12.08
C TYR A 44 13.20 7.26 -11.50
N LYS A 45 13.08 7.12 -10.19
CA LYS A 45 11.89 7.51 -9.43
C LYS A 45 11.93 9.00 -9.17
N LEU A 46 10.76 9.65 -9.20
CA LEU A 46 10.64 10.98 -8.63
C LEU A 46 10.83 10.87 -7.10
N PRO A 47 11.74 11.64 -6.48
CA PRO A 47 11.93 11.57 -5.05
C PRO A 47 10.65 11.89 -4.27
N PRO A 48 10.42 11.26 -3.09
CA PRO A 48 9.31 11.64 -2.22
C PRO A 48 9.31 13.13 -1.91
N ALA A 49 8.12 13.72 -1.79
CA ALA A 49 7.91 15.14 -1.52
C ALA A 49 8.56 16.10 -2.53
N HIS A 50 8.70 15.65 -3.78
CA HIS A 50 9.15 16.50 -4.88
C HIS A 50 8.09 16.58 -5.97
N TYR A 51 8.14 17.70 -6.70
CA TYR A 51 7.49 17.87 -7.99
C TYR A 51 8.49 18.41 -9.00
N PHE A 52 8.19 18.30 -10.27
CA PHE A 52 9.00 18.92 -11.30
C PHE A 52 8.15 19.57 -12.38
N PHE A 53 8.70 20.62 -12.98
CA PHE A 53 8.23 21.19 -14.23
C PHE A 53 9.18 20.83 -15.36
N TYR A 54 8.63 20.41 -16.48
CA TYR A 54 9.40 20.17 -17.70
C TYR A 54 8.92 21.11 -18.80
N LYS A 55 9.81 22.02 -19.22
CA LYS A 55 9.52 22.99 -20.26
C LYS A 55 10.79 23.26 -21.09
N ASP A 56 10.65 23.33 -22.42
CA ASP A 56 11.73 23.67 -23.36
C ASP A 56 13.02 22.84 -23.19
N GLY A 57 12.85 21.52 -22.95
CA GLY A 57 13.95 20.58 -22.73
C GLY A 57 14.63 20.67 -21.37
N LYS A 58 14.15 21.51 -20.46
CA LYS A 58 14.69 21.66 -19.11
C LYS A 58 13.73 21.12 -18.07
N MET A 59 14.30 20.45 -17.08
CA MET A 59 13.57 19.96 -15.92
C MET A 59 13.97 20.81 -14.70
N ASP A 60 12.97 21.37 -14.04
CA ASP A 60 13.11 22.08 -12.77
C ASP A 60 12.39 21.25 -11.70
N MET A 61 13.16 20.68 -10.75
CA MET A 61 12.68 19.82 -9.71
C MET A 61 12.82 20.50 -8.35
N GLN A 62 11.73 20.48 -7.56
CA GLN A 62 11.68 21.14 -6.27
C GLN A 62 11.10 20.20 -5.21
N ARG A 63 11.64 20.31 -4.00
CA ARG A 63 11.12 19.64 -2.81
C ARG A 63 10.12 20.56 -2.13
N TYR A 64 8.88 20.06 -1.89
CA TYR A 64 7.82 20.86 -1.27
C TYR A 64 7.57 20.52 0.20
N TRP A 65 8.11 19.41 0.71
CA TRP A 65 7.90 19.00 2.09
C TRP A 65 9.13 18.28 2.66
N ILE A 66 9.42 18.55 3.92
CA ILE A 66 10.47 17.90 4.72
C ILE A 66 9.83 17.52 6.05
N PRO A 67 10.02 16.28 6.56
CA PRO A 67 9.59 15.95 7.92
C PRO A 67 10.39 16.75 8.94
N GLU A 68 9.68 17.42 9.84
CA GLU A 68 10.27 18.13 10.95
C GLU A 68 9.97 17.37 12.25
N PHE A 69 10.99 17.11 13.04
CA PHE A 69 10.88 16.40 14.31
C PHE A 69 11.18 17.38 15.44
N ASN A 70 10.12 17.82 16.10
CA ASN A 70 10.23 18.68 17.28
C ASN A 70 9.84 17.86 18.51
N ALA A 71 10.83 17.30 19.22
CA ALA A 71 10.57 16.54 20.43
C ALA A 71 10.20 17.50 21.57
N GLU A 72 9.03 17.31 22.16
CA GLU A 72 8.59 17.95 23.38
C GLU A 72 8.63 16.93 24.52
N GLU A 73 9.63 17.03 25.41
CA GLU A 73 9.89 16.02 26.45
C GLU A 73 9.05 16.21 27.72
N ASP A 74 8.50 17.40 27.94
CA ASP A 74 7.87 17.79 29.20
C ASP A 74 6.36 17.56 29.30
N LYS A 75 5.78 16.80 28.37
CA LYS A 75 4.33 16.52 28.36
C LYS A 75 4.01 15.18 29.03
N PRO A 76 2.94 15.09 29.82
CA PRO A 76 2.50 13.81 30.40
C PRO A 76 1.98 12.85 29.34
N LEU A 77 1.93 11.55 29.66
CA LEU A 77 1.46 10.50 28.75
C LEU A 77 0.04 10.76 28.23
N GLU A 78 -0.84 11.21 29.10
CA GLU A 78 -2.24 11.51 28.78
C GLU A 78 -2.37 12.58 27.69
N TYR A 79 -1.51 13.58 27.70
CA TYR A 79 -1.45 14.59 26.64
C TYR A 79 -1.15 13.97 25.28
N TRP A 80 -0.18 13.04 25.24
CA TRP A 80 0.17 12.37 23.98
C TRP A 80 -0.90 11.40 23.48
N VAL A 81 -1.59 10.74 24.40
CA VAL A 81 -2.73 9.88 24.05
C VAL A 81 -3.83 10.71 23.37
N ASP A 82 -4.22 11.84 23.96
CA ASP A 82 -5.26 12.71 23.42
C ASP A 82 -4.86 13.31 22.06
N GLU A 83 -3.60 13.77 21.91
CA GLU A 83 -3.10 14.35 20.66
C GLU A 83 -2.98 13.30 19.55
N ILE A 84 -2.57 12.07 19.88
CA ILE A 84 -2.54 10.96 18.91
C ILE A 84 -3.96 10.62 18.46
N GLU A 85 -4.90 10.43 19.39
CA GLU A 85 -6.29 10.10 19.06
C GLU A 85 -6.90 11.17 18.15
N LYS A 86 -6.80 12.43 18.53
CA LYS A 86 -7.31 13.56 17.76
C LYS A 86 -6.70 13.63 16.34
N THR A 87 -5.37 13.52 16.26
CA THR A 87 -4.66 13.59 14.98
C THR A 87 -4.98 12.41 14.09
N PHE A 88 -5.11 11.23 14.68
CA PHE A 88 -5.49 10.02 13.97
C PHE A 88 -6.90 10.10 13.40
N ASP A 89 -7.88 10.51 14.21
CA ASP A 89 -9.27 10.66 13.78
C ASP A 89 -9.41 11.72 12.70
N ASP A 90 -8.72 12.85 12.79
CA ASP A 90 -8.68 13.86 11.73
C ASP A 90 -8.11 13.29 10.43
N SER A 91 -7.01 12.54 10.52
CA SER A 91 -6.40 11.86 9.38
C SER A 91 -7.34 10.83 8.74
N VAL A 92 -7.97 9.96 9.54
CA VAL A 92 -8.92 8.96 9.04
C VAL A 92 -10.10 9.65 8.35
N ASN A 93 -10.65 10.71 8.94
CA ASN A 93 -11.76 11.45 8.34
C ASN A 93 -11.36 12.12 7.02
N ALA A 94 -10.13 12.64 6.91
CA ALA A 94 -9.62 13.20 5.66
C ALA A 94 -9.50 12.14 4.55
N HIS A 95 -9.22 10.88 4.89
CA HIS A 95 -9.15 9.76 3.94
C HIS A 95 -10.51 9.21 3.50
N LYS A 96 -11.60 9.58 4.19
CA LYS A 96 -12.97 9.14 3.84
C LYS A 96 -13.64 9.99 2.75
N ILE A 97 -12.98 11.03 2.26
CA ILE A 97 -13.52 11.89 1.20
C ILE A 97 -13.58 11.11 -0.11
N ALA A 98 -14.75 10.61 -0.47
CA ALA A 98 -14.97 9.80 -1.66
C ALA A 98 -16.40 9.98 -2.18
N ASP A 99 -16.59 9.79 -3.50
CA ASP A 99 -17.91 9.78 -4.15
C ASP A 99 -18.55 8.38 -4.16
N VAL A 100 -17.88 7.40 -3.57
CA VAL A 100 -18.30 6.00 -3.50
C VAL A 100 -18.20 5.49 -2.06
N GLU A 101 -18.81 4.34 -1.81
CA GLU A 101 -18.73 3.67 -0.51
C GLU A 101 -17.28 3.39 -0.11
N VAL A 102 -16.93 3.69 1.13
CA VAL A 102 -15.59 3.49 1.70
C VAL A 102 -15.59 2.26 2.59
N GLY A 103 -14.67 1.34 2.37
CA GLY A 103 -14.41 0.21 3.23
C GLY A 103 -13.01 0.27 3.82
N SER A 104 -12.72 -0.58 4.81
CA SER A 104 -11.40 -0.70 5.42
C SER A 104 -10.84 -2.10 5.26
N PHE A 105 -9.53 -2.21 5.05
CA PHE A 105 -8.84 -3.49 5.21
C PHE A 105 -8.69 -3.77 6.69
N LEU A 106 -8.89 -5.03 7.08
CA LEU A 106 -8.83 -5.45 8.45
C LEU A 106 -7.91 -6.68 8.58
N SER A 107 -6.90 -6.56 9.40
CA SER A 107 -6.02 -7.66 9.80
C SER A 107 -6.18 -7.92 11.31
N SER A 108 -5.36 -8.77 11.88
CA SER A 108 -5.26 -8.97 13.32
C SER A 108 -4.47 -7.88 14.04
N GLY A 109 -3.92 -6.90 13.30
CA GLY A 109 -3.09 -5.84 13.84
C GLY A 109 -3.89 -4.73 14.54
N VAL A 110 -3.30 -4.14 15.59
CA VAL A 110 -3.90 -3.02 16.34
C VAL A 110 -4.20 -1.84 15.41
N ASP A 111 -3.28 -1.50 14.51
CA ASP A 111 -3.42 -0.34 13.62
C ASP A 111 -4.63 -0.47 12.70
N SER A 112 -4.77 -1.61 12.00
CA SER A 112 -5.90 -1.85 11.10
C SER A 112 -7.24 -1.93 11.84
N SER A 113 -7.23 -2.45 13.06
CA SER A 113 -8.41 -2.49 13.93
C SER A 113 -8.83 -1.09 14.37
N TYR A 114 -7.85 -0.26 14.76
CA TYR A 114 -8.12 1.12 15.17
C TYR A 114 -8.63 1.96 13.97
N VAL A 115 -8.02 1.80 12.78
CA VAL A 115 -8.53 2.43 11.54
C VAL A 115 -9.96 2.00 11.26
N ALA A 116 -10.29 0.72 11.33
CA ALA A 116 -11.63 0.22 11.05
C ALA A 116 -12.67 0.77 12.02
N CYS A 117 -12.33 0.88 13.32
CA CYS A 117 -13.21 1.46 14.33
C CYS A 117 -13.39 2.97 14.13
N SER A 118 -12.30 3.72 13.92
CA SER A 118 -12.33 5.18 13.77
C SER A 118 -12.97 5.62 12.45
N ALA A 119 -12.80 4.82 11.38
CA ALA A 119 -13.35 5.14 10.07
C ALA A 119 -14.88 5.00 9.99
N ASP A 120 -15.52 4.27 10.90
CA ASP A 120 -16.97 4.03 10.92
C ASP A 120 -17.48 3.59 9.54
N VAL A 121 -16.87 2.52 9.02
CA VAL A 121 -17.20 1.96 7.70
C VAL A 121 -18.18 0.80 7.81
N ASP A 122 -19.02 0.61 6.80
CA ASP A 122 -20.00 -0.49 6.75
C ASP A 122 -19.35 -1.85 6.45
N LYS A 123 -18.18 -1.83 5.81
CA LYS A 123 -17.52 -3.03 5.28
C LYS A 123 -16.04 -3.06 5.60
N THR A 124 -15.59 -4.25 5.98
CA THR A 124 -14.16 -4.55 6.11
C THR A 124 -13.79 -5.77 5.27
N PHE A 125 -12.52 -5.83 4.86
CA PHE A 125 -11.99 -6.88 4.00
C PHE A 125 -10.75 -7.50 4.62
N THR A 126 -10.72 -8.83 4.66
CA THR A 126 -9.64 -9.60 5.28
C THR A 126 -9.21 -10.74 4.38
N VAL A 127 -7.93 -11.04 4.36
CA VAL A 127 -7.41 -12.26 3.75
C VAL A 127 -6.61 -13.05 4.78
N GLY A 128 -6.62 -14.37 4.63
CA GLY A 128 -5.79 -15.28 5.40
C GLY A 128 -5.15 -16.30 4.48
N PHE A 129 -4.12 -16.98 4.95
CA PHE A 129 -3.44 -18.03 4.19
C PHE A 129 -3.86 -19.41 4.71
N ASP A 130 -4.07 -20.36 3.78
CA ASP A 130 -4.33 -21.75 4.10
C ASP A 130 -3.01 -22.47 4.45
N ASN A 131 -2.40 -22.02 5.55
CA ASN A 131 -1.13 -22.56 6.06
C ASN A 131 -1.13 -22.65 7.62
N GLY A 132 -2.25 -23.09 8.17
CA GLY A 132 -2.45 -23.23 9.61
C GLY A 132 -2.91 -21.94 10.31
N GLU A 133 -3.40 -22.09 11.53
CA GLU A 133 -4.03 -21.00 12.29
C GLU A 133 -3.12 -19.79 12.50
N LYS A 134 -1.81 -20.00 12.63
CA LYS A 134 -0.84 -18.92 12.87
C LYS A 134 -0.82 -17.83 11.77
N TYR A 135 -1.20 -18.19 10.57
CA TYR A 135 -1.18 -17.28 9.39
C TYR A 135 -2.59 -16.93 8.90
N ASN A 136 -3.60 -17.27 9.70
CA ASN A 136 -4.99 -17.00 9.36
C ASN A 136 -5.57 -15.91 10.28
N GLU A 137 -5.60 -14.70 9.77
CA GLU A 137 -6.11 -13.52 10.48
C GLU A 137 -7.64 -13.41 10.44
N ILE A 138 -8.33 -14.29 9.69
CA ILE A 138 -9.79 -14.22 9.50
C ILE A 138 -10.55 -14.39 10.80
N SER A 139 -10.08 -15.23 11.71
CA SER A 139 -10.73 -15.45 13.01
C SER A 139 -10.76 -14.17 13.85
N TYR A 140 -9.65 -13.45 13.93
CA TYR A 140 -9.56 -12.18 14.64
C TYR A 140 -10.42 -11.08 14.00
N ALA A 141 -10.42 -11.00 12.68
CA ALA A 141 -11.25 -10.03 11.97
C ALA A 141 -12.75 -10.28 12.16
N LYS A 142 -13.16 -11.54 12.26
CA LYS A 142 -14.54 -11.92 12.59
C LYS A 142 -14.89 -11.54 14.02
N GLU A 143 -14.02 -11.84 14.99
CA GLU A 143 -14.22 -11.47 16.38
C GLU A 143 -14.39 -9.95 16.53
N LEU A 144 -13.54 -9.14 15.88
CA LEU A 144 -13.69 -7.70 15.90
C LEU A 144 -15.01 -7.24 15.25
N SER A 145 -15.39 -7.84 14.13
CA SER A 145 -16.65 -7.49 13.45
C SER A 145 -17.92 -7.92 14.21
N GLU A 146 -17.80 -8.75 15.20
CA GLU A 146 -18.89 -9.03 16.16
C GLU A 146 -19.00 -7.97 17.27
N LEU A 147 -17.90 -7.26 17.56
CA LEU A 147 -17.85 -6.19 18.56
C LEU A 147 -18.29 -4.84 18.01
N ILE A 148 -18.07 -4.60 16.73
CA ILE A 148 -18.46 -3.37 16.03
C ILE A 148 -19.46 -3.71 14.92
N PRO A 149 -20.44 -2.83 14.60
CA PRO A 149 -21.49 -3.11 13.62
C PRO A 149 -20.95 -3.01 12.20
N VAL A 150 -19.99 -3.86 11.83
CA VAL A 150 -19.35 -3.87 10.53
C VAL A 150 -19.44 -5.24 9.87
N LYS A 151 -19.69 -5.28 8.56
CA LYS A 151 -19.72 -6.52 7.79
C LYS A 151 -18.31 -6.85 7.29
N ASN A 152 -17.75 -7.97 7.74
CA ASN A 152 -16.46 -8.46 7.27
C ASN A 152 -16.61 -9.43 6.09
N TYR A 153 -15.86 -9.16 5.01
CA TYR A 153 -15.71 -10.05 3.87
C TYR A 153 -14.30 -10.64 3.90
N SER A 154 -14.20 -11.95 3.93
CA SER A 154 -12.91 -12.63 4.07
C SER A 154 -12.68 -13.66 2.98
N LYS A 155 -11.41 -13.85 2.61
CA LYS A 155 -10.94 -14.86 1.65
C LYS A 155 -9.72 -15.57 2.21
N THR A 156 -9.72 -16.90 2.14
CA THR A 156 -8.54 -17.73 2.38
C THR A 156 -7.80 -17.94 1.07
N ILE A 157 -6.51 -17.67 1.06
CA ILE A 157 -5.61 -17.81 -0.11
C ILE A 157 -4.95 -19.18 -0.02
N THR A 158 -5.11 -20.00 -1.07
CA THR A 158 -4.43 -21.29 -1.16
C THR A 158 -3.01 -21.15 -1.73
N PRO A 159 -2.11 -22.13 -1.49
CA PRO A 159 -0.78 -22.13 -2.12
C PRO A 159 -0.82 -22.05 -3.65
N GLU A 160 -1.80 -22.71 -4.28
CA GLU A 160 -1.98 -22.68 -5.74
C GLU A 160 -2.37 -21.28 -6.22
N GLU A 161 -3.27 -20.60 -5.52
CA GLU A 161 -3.66 -19.22 -5.82
C GLU A 161 -2.48 -18.28 -5.63
N PHE A 162 -1.71 -18.44 -4.56
CA PHE A 162 -0.52 -17.65 -4.28
C PHE A 162 0.47 -17.72 -5.45
N TRP A 163 0.92 -18.92 -5.78
CA TRP A 163 1.92 -19.11 -6.83
C TRP A 163 1.38 -18.84 -8.23
N GLY A 164 0.11 -19.15 -8.47
CA GLY A 164 -0.55 -18.89 -9.76
C GLY A 164 -0.67 -17.40 -10.09
N ASN A 165 -0.75 -16.53 -9.07
CA ASN A 165 -0.85 -15.09 -9.28
C ASN A 165 0.48 -14.34 -9.06
N PHE A 166 1.52 -15.00 -8.58
CA PHE A 166 2.77 -14.35 -8.18
C PHE A 166 3.41 -13.53 -9.31
N GLY A 167 3.50 -14.08 -10.51
CA GLY A 167 4.05 -13.38 -11.68
C GLY A 167 3.24 -12.14 -12.06
N LYS A 168 1.91 -12.21 -11.97
CA LYS A 168 1.02 -11.08 -12.22
C LYS A 168 1.21 -9.99 -11.18
N ILE A 169 1.33 -10.36 -9.91
CA ILE A 169 1.54 -9.43 -8.80
C ILE A 169 2.87 -8.70 -9.00
N GLN A 170 3.96 -9.43 -9.29
CA GLN A 170 5.27 -8.83 -9.55
C GLN A 170 5.25 -7.88 -10.76
N TYR A 171 4.49 -8.22 -11.80
CA TYR A 171 4.32 -7.32 -12.95
C TYR A 171 3.64 -6.00 -12.56
N HIS A 172 2.64 -6.04 -11.68
CA HIS A 172 1.97 -4.84 -11.21
C HIS A 172 2.82 -3.99 -10.24
N MET A 173 3.78 -4.60 -9.57
CA MET A 173 4.67 -3.89 -8.65
C MET A 173 5.79 -3.11 -9.37
N ASP A 174 6.00 -3.32 -10.67
CA ASP A 174 7.07 -2.75 -11.51
C ASP A 174 8.51 -3.12 -11.08
N GLU A 175 8.74 -3.38 -9.81
CA GLU A 175 10.02 -3.81 -9.25
C GLU A 175 9.81 -5.07 -8.38
N PRO A 176 10.82 -5.94 -8.23
CA PRO A 176 10.72 -7.06 -7.32
C PRO A 176 10.42 -6.59 -5.90
N LEU A 177 9.39 -7.17 -5.30
CA LEU A 177 9.05 -6.94 -3.90
C LEU A 177 9.30 -8.22 -3.11
N ALA A 178 10.18 -8.16 -2.13
CA ALA A 178 10.55 -9.31 -1.30
C ALA A 178 9.53 -9.59 -0.18
N ASP A 179 8.62 -8.65 0.07
CA ASP A 179 7.62 -8.77 1.12
C ASP A 179 6.40 -9.58 0.63
N PRO A 180 6.03 -10.69 1.29
CA PRO A 180 4.87 -11.49 0.94
C PRO A 180 3.53 -10.75 1.12
N SER A 181 3.50 -9.64 1.84
CA SER A 181 2.30 -8.82 2.03
C SER A 181 1.71 -8.29 0.72
N ALA A 182 2.51 -8.16 -0.33
CA ALA A 182 2.03 -7.79 -1.66
C ALA A 182 1.00 -8.78 -2.22
N VAL A 183 1.16 -10.08 -1.93
CA VAL A 183 0.20 -11.11 -2.34
C VAL A 183 -1.09 -10.95 -1.53
N ALA A 184 -1.01 -10.75 -0.22
CA ALA A 184 -2.17 -10.49 0.61
C ALA A 184 -2.93 -9.24 0.12
N LEU A 185 -2.20 -8.16 -0.18
CA LEU A 185 -2.76 -6.91 -0.70
C LEU A 185 -3.50 -7.13 -2.02
N TYR A 186 -2.94 -7.89 -2.94
CA TYR A 186 -3.60 -8.22 -4.21
C TYR A 186 -4.95 -8.92 -3.99
N PHE A 187 -4.99 -9.92 -3.12
CA PHE A 187 -6.22 -10.67 -2.87
C PHE A 187 -7.25 -9.89 -2.05
N VAL A 188 -6.83 -9.06 -1.10
CA VAL A 188 -7.76 -8.21 -0.36
C VAL A 188 -8.37 -7.13 -1.26
N CYS A 189 -7.59 -6.55 -2.17
CA CYS A 189 -8.10 -5.63 -3.18
C CYS A 189 -9.11 -6.30 -4.12
N ASN A 190 -8.82 -7.52 -4.59
CA ASN A 190 -9.77 -8.29 -5.40
C ASN A 190 -11.06 -8.58 -4.64
N THR A 191 -10.96 -8.95 -3.37
CA THR A 191 -12.14 -9.18 -2.52
C THR A 191 -12.94 -7.89 -2.36
N CYS A 192 -12.26 -6.76 -2.13
CA CYS A 192 -12.90 -5.45 -2.08
C CYS A 192 -13.67 -5.14 -3.36
N LEU A 193 -13.06 -5.30 -4.54
CA LEU A 193 -13.69 -5.03 -5.83
C LEU A 193 -14.96 -5.87 -6.07
N LEU A 194 -14.98 -7.13 -5.66
CA LEU A 194 -16.14 -8.00 -5.80
C LEU A 194 -17.38 -7.52 -5.00
N TYR A 195 -17.17 -6.78 -3.93
CA TYR A 195 -18.23 -6.39 -3.00
C TYR A 195 -18.53 -4.89 -2.95
N THR A 196 -17.67 -4.06 -3.55
CA THR A 196 -17.83 -2.60 -3.53
C THR A 196 -18.08 -1.99 -4.91
N SER A 197 -17.66 -2.67 -5.98
CA SER A 197 -17.79 -2.17 -7.34
C SER A 197 -18.41 -3.22 -8.25
N PRO A 198 -19.69 -3.09 -8.63
CA PRO A 198 -20.13 -3.70 -9.86
C PRO A 198 -19.45 -2.93 -10.99
N SER A 199 -18.20 -3.33 -11.32
CA SER A 199 -17.56 -2.79 -12.50
C SER A 199 -18.31 -3.23 -13.72
N PRO A 200 -18.78 -2.33 -14.59
CA PRO A 200 -19.38 -2.70 -15.86
C PRO A 200 -18.35 -3.13 -16.91
N ARG A 201 -17.17 -3.56 -16.50
CA ARG A 201 -16.02 -3.91 -17.35
C ARG A 201 -15.60 -5.36 -17.24
N ASP A 202 -16.55 -6.27 -17.11
CA ASP A 202 -16.36 -7.69 -17.34
C ASP A 202 -17.00 -8.08 -18.67
#